data_5f14da1b5698e9a6d95614ed130766f2
#
_entry.id   5f14da1b5698e9a6d95614ed130766f2
#
_cell.length_a   1.000
_cell.length_b   1.000
_cell.length_c   1.000
_cell.angle_alpha   90.00
_cell.angle_beta   90.00
_cell.angle_gamma   90.00
#
_symmetry.space_group_name_H-M   'P 1'
#
loop_
_entity.id
_entity.type
_entity.pdbx_description
1 polymer ?
#
loop_
_entity_poly.entity_id
_entity_poly.type
_entity_poly.pdbx_seq_one_letter_code
_entity_poly.pdbx_strand_id
1 'polypeptide(L)' 'MTITLYKSLTCPQCKVIQAKLDKKGIPYNMITDMDVMAAAGVKSIPQIHIEDSDAVTKLIKLKDINDWVNAQEDRNG' A
#
# COMPACT_ATOMS: atom_id res chain seq x y z
N MET A 1 -2.86 8.65 -10.53
CA MET A 1 -3.11 7.60 -9.51
C MET A 1 -2.20 7.83 -8.32
N THR A 2 -2.76 7.89 -7.14
CA THR A 2 -2.01 8.06 -5.91
C THR A 2 -2.11 6.78 -5.08
N ILE A 3 -0.97 6.24 -4.68
CA ILE A 3 -0.90 4.99 -3.91
C ILE A 3 -0.37 5.33 -2.53
N THR A 4 -1.08 4.91 -1.50
CA THR A 4 -0.69 5.12 -0.10
C THR A 4 -0.61 3.78 0.62
N LEU A 5 0.55 3.50 1.20
CA LEU A 5 0.78 2.31 2.03
C LEU A 5 0.68 2.70 3.50
N TYR A 6 -0.24 2.08 4.20
CA TYR A 6 -0.38 2.21 5.65
C TYR A 6 0.33 1.04 6.32
N LYS A 7 1.31 1.34 7.16
CA LYS A 7 2.11 0.30 7.82
C LYS A 7 2.51 0.73 9.23
N SER A 8 3.03 -0.21 10.01
CA SER A 8 3.72 0.10 11.25
C SER A 8 5.23 -0.11 11.07
N LEU A 9 6.02 0.47 11.99
CA LEU A 9 7.48 0.35 11.95
C LEU A 9 7.97 -1.07 12.26
N THR A 10 7.12 -1.89 12.87
CA THR A 10 7.47 -3.26 13.30
C THR A 10 6.75 -4.34 12.51
N CYS A 11 6.10 -4.00 11.41
CA CYS A 11 5.33 -4.96 10.61
C CYS A 11 6.21 -5.66 9.58
N PRO A 12 6.51 -6.97 9.73
CA PRO A 12 7.34 -7.70 8.75
C PRO A 12 6.67 -7.80 7.39
N GLN A 13 5.36 -8.00 7.36
CA GLN A 13 4.57 -8.11 6.12
C GLN A 13 4.59 -6.79 5.33
N CYS A 14 4.57 -5.67 6.04
CA CYS A 14 4.65 -4.36 5.42
C CYS A 14 5.98 -4.16 4.70
N LYS A 15 7.07 -4.66 5.28
CA LYS A 15 8.41 -4.60 4.66
C LYS A 15 8.46 -5.38 3.37
N VAL A 16 7.81 -6.56 3.32
CA VAL A 16 7.74 -7.38 2.11
C VAL A 16 7.00 -6.65 1.00
N ILE A 17 5.86 -6.03 1.32
CA ILE A 17 5.07 -5.27 0.37
C ILE A 17 5.86 -4.06 -0.14
N GLN A 18 6.51 -3.34 0.76
CA GLN A 18 7.34 -2.19 0.41
C GLN A 18 8.47 -2.58 -0.55
N ALA A 19 9.14 -3.69 -0.27
CA ALA A 19 10.20 -4.21 -1.14
C ALA A 19 9.67 -4.55 -2.54
N LYS A 20 8.48 -5.14 -2.63
CA LYS A 20 7.85 -5.45 -3.92
C LYS A 20 7.50 -4.20 -4.71
N LEU A 21 6.98 -3.18 -4.05
CA LEU A 21 6.66 -1.90 -4.69
C LEU A 21 7.94 -1.23 -5.20
N ASP A 22 8.99 -1.22 -4.38
CA ASP A 22 10.28 -0.63 -4.74
C ASP A 22 10.91 -1.37 -5.93
N LYS A 23 10.85 -2.70 -5.92
CA LYS A 23 11.38 -3.53 -7.00
C LYS A 23 10.70 -3.24 -8.33
N LYS A 24 9.41 -2.96 -8.32
CA LYS A 24 8.64 -2.64 -9.52
C LYS A 24 8.71 -1.16 -9.90
N GLY A 25 9.35 -0.32 -9.08
CA GLY A 25 9.46 1.10 -9.32
C GLY A 25 8.13 1.84 -9.20
N ILE A 26 7.19 1.30 -8.43
CA ILE A 26 5.89 1.92 -8.23
C ILE A 26 6.02 3.04 -7.19
N PRO A 27 5.72 4.31 -7.53
CA PRO A 27 5.74 5.38 -6.54
C PRO A 27 4.56 5.23 -5.57
N TYR A 28 4.82 5.44 -4.30
CA TYR A 28 3.79 5.37 -3.27
C TYR A 28 4.13 6.28 -2.09
N ASN A 29 3.11 6.70 -1.37
CA ASN A 29 3.26 7.40 -0.10
C ASN A 29 3.20 6.38 1.03
N MET A 30 3.96 6.62 2.10
CA MET A 30 4.01 5.71 3.24
C MET A 30 3.54 6.46 4.48
N ILE A 31 2.58 5.89 5.18
CA ILE A 31 2.03 6.47 6.42
C ILE A 31 2.24 5.47 7.55
N THR A 32 2.92 5.92 8.60
CA THR A 32 3.17 5.14 9.81
C THR A 32 2.53 5.75 11.05
N ASP A 33 1.94 6.94 10.92
CA ASP A 33 1.29 7.65 12.02
C ASP A 33 -0.08 7.02 12.32
N MET A 34 -0.25 6.51 13.53
CA MET A 34 -1.49 5.83 13.92
C MET A 34 -2.68 6.79 14.00
N ASP A 35 -2.46 8.05 14.35
CA ASP A 35 -3.53 9.05 14.39
C ASP A 35 -4.06 9.35 12.98
N VAL A 36 -3.16 9.45 12.01
CA VAL A 36 -3.53 9.63 10.60
C VAL A 36 -4.30 8.41 10.10
N MET A 37 -3.85 7.21 10.45
CA MET A 37 -4.54 5.96 10.08
C MET A 37 -5.95 5.92 10.66
N ALA A 38 -6.12 6.27 11.93
CA ALA A 38 -7.42 6.30 12.58
C ALA A 38 -8.37 7.30 11.90
N ALA A 39 -7.86 8.48 11.54
CA ALA A 39 -8.63 9.49 10.82
C ALA A 39 -9.04 9.02 9.42
N ALA A 40 -8.22 8.18 8.78
CA ALA A 40 -8.52 7.61 7.46
C ALA A 40 -9.39 6.35 7.54
N GLY A 41 -9.76 5.90 8.73
CA GLY A 41 -10.56 4.67 8.91
C GLY A 41 -9.76 3.40 8.75
N VAL A 42 -8.45 3.45 8.83
CA VAL A 42 -7.57 2.28 8.70
C VAL A 42 -7.51 1.55 10.05
N LYS A 43 -8.08 0.36 10.10
CA LYS A 43 -8.17 -0.45 11.33
C LYS A 43 -7.23 -1.64 11.34
N SER A 44 -6.63 -1.96 10.22
CA SER A 44 -5.68 -3.08 10.09
C SER A 44 -4.54 -2.69 9.16
N ILE A 45 -3.40 -3.31 9.34
CA ILE A 45 -2.21 -3.12 8.52
C ILE A 45 -1.66 -4.49 8.11
N PRO A 46 -0.99 -4.59 6.94
CA PRO A 46 -0.80 -3.53 5.96
C PRO A 46 -2.10 -3.22 5.22
N GLN A 47 -2.21 -2.01 4.71
CA GLN A 47 -3.33 -1.59 3.88
C GLN A 47 -2.81 -0.67 2.77
N ILE A 48 -3.36 -0.81 1.57
CA ILE A 48 -3.01 0.08 0.45
C ILE A 48 -4.29 0.76 -0.04
N HIS A 49 -4.24 2.07 -0.13
CA HIS A 49 -5.30 2.87 -0.74
C HIS A 49 -4.81 3.41 -2.08
N ILE A 50 -5.57 3.15 -3.12
CA ILE A 50 -5.29 3.60 -4.48
C ILE A 50 -6.34 4.63 -4.87
N GLU A 51 -5.91 5.87 -5.06
CA GLU A 51 -6.81 6.97 -5.45
C GLU A 51 -6.63 7.29 -6.92
N ASP A 52 -7.70 7.17 -7.68
CA ASP A 52 -7.81 7.67 -9.03
C ASP A 52 -8.78 8.85 -9.07
N SER A 53 -8.87 9.53 -10.22
CA SER A 53 -9.72 10.71 -10.37
C SER A 53 -11.19 10.45 -9.99
N ASP A 54 -11.68 9.23 -10.17
CA ASP A 54 -13.10 8.91 -9.99
C ASP A 54 -13.38 7.93 -8.85
N ALA A 55 -12.35 7.28 -8.29
CA ALA A 55 -12.56 6.21 -7.32
C ALA A 55 -11.39 6.02 -6.37
N VAL A 56 -11.69 5.49 -5.20
CA VAL A 56 -10.70 5.03 -4.23
C VAL A 56 -10.86 3.53 -4.05
N THR A 57 -9.78 2.79 -4.27
CA THR A 57 -9.72 1.34 -4.04
C THR A 57 -8.93 1.08 -2.78
N LYS A 58 -9.49 0.31 -1.86
CA LYS A 58 -8.85 -0.06 -0.60
C LYS A 58 -8.51 -1.54 -0.61
N LEU A 59 -7.22 -1.85 -0.56
CA LEU A 59 -6.71 -3.22 -0.48
C LEU A 59 -6.38 -3.52 0.98
N ILE A 60 -7.22 -4.29 1.63
CA ILE A 60 -7.14 -4.54 3.07
C ILE A 60 -6.51 -5.90 3.36
N LYS A 61 -6.87 -6.91 2.60
CA LYS A 61 -6.34 -8.26 2.78
C LYS A 61 -4.97 -8.40 2.15
N LEU A 62 -4.07 -9.08 2.84
CA LEU A 62 -2.71 -9.32 2.34
C LEU A 62 -2.71 -9.99 0.98
N LYS A 63 -3.60 -10.96 0.76
CA LYS A 63 -3.74 -11.63 -0.53
C LYS A 63 -4.08 -10.64 -1.64
N ASP A 64 -5.04 -9.76 -1.41
CA ASP A 64 -5.45 -8.77 -2.40
C ASP A 64 -4.33 -7.79 -2.72
N ILE A 65 -3.57 -7.38 -1.71
CA ILE A 65 -2.41 -6.51 -1.88
C ILE A 65 -1.35 -7.19 -2.74
N ASN A 66 -1.01 -8.44 -2.43
CA ASN A 66 -0.03 -9.20 -3.19
C ASN A 66 -0.47 -9.43 -4.62
N ASP A 67 -1.73 -9.79 -4.84
CA ASP A 67 -2.28 -10.01 -6.18
C ASP A 67 -2.22 -8.72 -7.01
N TRP A 68 -2.59 -7.59 -6.41
CA TRP A 68 -2.53 -6.30 -7.10
C TRP A 68 -1.10 -5.92 -7.48
N VAL A 69 -0.17 -6.05 -6.54
CA VAL A 69 1.25 -5.69 -6.78
C VAL A 69 1.85 -6.58 -7.86
N ASN A 70 1.56 -7.88 -7.81
CA ASN A 70 2.08 -8.82 -8.80
C ASN A 70 1.51 -8.57 -10.20
N ALA A 71 0.31 -8.02 -10.29
CA ALA A 71 -0.33 -7.67 -11.56
C ALA A 71 0.22 -6.39 -12.19
N GLN A 72 0.96 -5.57 -11.43
CA GLN A 72 1.51 -4.32 -11.95
C GLN A 72 2.71 -4.58 -12.84
N GLU A 73 2.87 -3.74 -13.87
CA GLU A 73 4.04 -3.80 -14.73
C GLU A 73 5.27 -3.27 -13.99
N ASP A 74 6.42 -3.87 -14.29
CA ASP A 74 7.70 -3.40 -13.77
C ASP A 74 8.07 -2.07 -14.43
N ARG A 75 8.14 -1.01 -13.64
CA ARG A 75 8.43 0.34 -14.11
C ARG A 75 9.93 0.65 -14.15
N ASN A 76 10.74 -0.22 -13.59
CA ASN A 76 12.21 -0.08 -13.55
C ASN A 76 12.88 -0.68 -14.78
N GLY A 77 12.17 -1.48 -15.50
CA GLY A 77 12.73 -2.18 -16.67
C GLY A 77 12.49 -1.52 -17.96
#